data_1ac3b24a80237fe8cb3c96966a42bdbb
#
_entry.id   1ac3b24a80237fe8cb3c96966a42bdbb
#
_cell.length_a   1.000
_cell.length_b   1.000
_cell.length_c   1.000
_cell.angle_alpha   90.00
_cell.angle_beta   90.00
_cell.angle_gamma   90.00
#
_symmetry.space_group_name_H-M   'P 1'
#
loop_
_entity.id
_entity.type
_entity.pdbx_description
1 polymer ?
#
loop_
_entity_poly.entity_id
_entity_poly.type
_entity_poly.pdbx_seq_one_letter_code
_entity_poly.pdbx_strand_id
1 'polypeptide(L)'
;WSFWQMCLALILRFFAKKWEPSVIAIVMLSQVLIMSMLLGVEILGHVIGSNPFILLRDALQAPIFQRADYLSLIKDGNGLNPLLQNYWMVIHPPTLFLGFASMVVPFAFALAGVWQKKYDEWMKPALPWALFAVMILGTGIIMGSFWAYEALNFGGFWAWDPVENASLIPW
;
A
#
# COMPACT_ATOMS: atom_id res chain seq x y z
N TRP A 1 -1.86 -3.22 -0.06
CA TRP A 1 -2.48 -2.25 0.85
C TRP A 1 -3.96 -2.58 1.10
N SER A 2 -4.77 -2.58 0.07
CA SER A 2 -6.21 -2.84 0.17
C SER A 2 -6.57 -4.14 0.87
N PHE A 3 -5.88 -5.23 0.58
CA PHE A 3 -6.04 -6.51 1.26
C PHE A 3 -5.85 -6.38 2.78
N TRP A 4 -4.79 -5.72 3.21
CA TRP A 4 -4.50 -5.52 4.62
C TRP A 4 -5.53 -4.61 5.32
N GLN A 5 -6.01 -3.57 4.65
CA GLN A 5 -7.09 -2.74 5.20
C GLN A 5 -8.40 -3.54 5.39
N MET A 6 -8.72 -4.42 4.47
CA MET A 6 -9.89 -5.32 4.64
C MET A 6 -9.71 -6.25 5.84
N CYS A 7 -8.54 -6.86 6.00
CA CYS A 7 -8.24 -7.70 7.16
C CYS A 7 -8.36 -6.91 8.48
N LEU A 8 -7.78 -5.71 8.53
CA LEU A 8 -7.86 -4.84 9.70
C LEU A 8 -9.29 -4.40 9.99
N ALA A 9 -10.08 -4.07 8.98
CA ALA A 9 -11.49 -3.73 9.17
C ALA A 9 -12.30 -4.90 9.77
N LEU A 10 -12.05 -6.13 9.33
CA LEU A 10 -12.69 -7.32 9.92
C LEU A 10 -12.28 -7.50 11.39
N ILE A 11 -11.02 -7.29 11.73
CA ILE A 11 -10.54 -7.37 13.12
C ILE A 11 -11.16 -6.24 13.96
N LEU A 12 -11.22 -5.02 13.43
CA LEU A 12 -11.80 -3.86 14.12
C LEU A 12 -13.27 -4.03 14.47
N ARG A 13 -14.05 -4.81 13.71
CA ARG A 13 -15.43 -5.16 14.07
C ARG A 13 -15.54 -5.79 15.46
N PHE A 14 -14.53 -6.55 15.87
CA PHE A 14 -14.54 -7.23 17.17
C PHE A 14 -13.90 -6.39 18.28
N PHE A 15 -12.96 -5.52 17.95
CA PHE A 15 -12.13 -4.81 18.94
C PHE A 15 -12.48 -3.33 19.09
N ALA A 16 -13.05 -2.66 18.09
CA ALA A 16 -13.37 -1.23 18.16
C ALA A 16 -14.58 -0.89 19.06
N LYS A 17 -15.43 -1.89 19.37
CA LYS A 17 -16.58 -1.74 20.29
C LYS A 17 -17.46 -0.53 19.91
N LYS A 18 -17.64 0.42 20.86
CA LYS A 18 -18.45 1.63 20.64
C LYS A 18 -17.95 2.54 19.51
N TRP A 19 -16.71 2.37 19.06
CA TRP A 19 -16.10 3.15 17.99
C TRP A 19 -16.26 2.50 16.62
N GLU A 20 -16.72 1.22 16.57
CA GLU A 20 -16.80 0.40 15.37
C GLU A 20 -17.41 1.14 14.16
N PRO A 21 -18.63 1.73 14.23
CA PRO A 21 -19.26 2.30 13.04
C PRO A 21 -18.45 3.44 12.44
N SER A 22 -17.96 4.37 13.27
CA SER A 22 -17.21 5.53 12.81
C SER A 22 -15.82 5.15 12.32
N VAL A 23 -15.12 4.27 13.04
CA VAL A 23 -13.78 3.82 12.67
C VAL A 23 -13.82 3.04 11.36
N ILE A 24 -14.76 2.10 11.20
CA ILE A 24 -14.90 1.33 9.96
C ILE A 24 -15.30 2.24 8.80
N ALA A 25 -16.19 3.21 8.99
CA ALA A 25 -16.57 4.15 7.94
C ALA A 25 -15.34 4.92 7.41
N ILE A 26 -14.44 5.36 8.28
CA ILE A 26 -13.22 6.09 7.89
C ILE A 26 -12.22 5.16 7.19
N VAL A 27 -12.03 3.94 7.70
CA VAL A 27 -11.17 2.95 7.04
C VAL A 27 -11.72 2.60 5.65
N MET A 28 -13.03 2.43 5.50
CA MET A 28 -13.64 2.16 4.20
C MET A 28 -13.55 3.35 3.25
N LEU A 29 -13.66 4.59 3.75
CA LEU A 29 -13.44 5.78 2.93
C LEU A 29 -12.01 5.82 2.38
N SER A 30 -11.00 5.54 3.22
CA SER A 30 -9.60 5.45 2.76
C SER A 30 -9.42 4.32 1.73
N GLN A 31 -10.12 3.20 1.90
CA GLN A 31 -10.11 2.10 0.94
C GLN A 31 -10.70 2.51 -0.42
N VAL A 32 -11.80 3.27 -0.43
CA VAL A 32 -12.40 3.79 -1.67
C VAL A 32 -11.41 4.70 -2.40
N LEU A 33 -10.71 5.59 -1.68
CA LEU A 33 -9.69 6.46 -2.27
C LEU A 33 -8.53 5.66 -2.89
N ILE A 34 -8.03 4.64 -2.21
CA ILE A 34 -6.95 3.79 -2.75
C ILE A 34 -7.43 2.99 -3.96
N MET A 35 -8.64 2.44 -3.89
CA MET A 35 -9.19 1.64 -5.00
C MET A 35 -9.51 2.52 -6.23
N SER A 36 -9.88 3.79 -6.04
CA SER A 36 -10.10 4.71 -7.17
C SER A 36 -8.83 4.93 -8.00
N MET A 37 -7.64 4.87 -7.38
CA MET A 37 -6.37 4.97 -8.10
C MET A 37 -6.12 3.80 -9.05
N LEU A 38 -6.71 2.62 -8.79
CA LEU A 38 -6.62 1.44 -9.66
C LEU A 38 -7.59 1.51 -10.85
N LEU A 39 -8.59 2.37 -10.79
CA LEU A 39 -9.58 2.54 -11.86
C LEU A 39 -9.11 3.54 -12.93
N GLY A 40 -8.13 4.39 -12.62
CA GLY A 40 -7.72 5.47 -13.51
C GLY A 40 -8.83 6.51 -13.67
N VAL A 41 -9.30 7.07 -12.55
CA VAL A 41 -10.42 8.04 -12.54
C VAL A 41 -9.98 9.35 -13.18
N GLU A 42 -10.75 9.84 -14.14
CA GLU A 42 -10.51 11.14 -14.75
C GLU A 42 -11.22 12.25 -13.95
N ILE A 43 -10.45 13.21 -13.44
CA ILE A 43 -10.95 14.37 -12.72
C ILE A 43 -10.41 15.63 -13.38
N LEU A 44 -11.30 16.51 -13.84
CA LEU A 44 -10.95 17.79 -14.46
C LEU A 44 -9.95 17.65 -15.63
N GLY A 45 -10.06 16.60 -16.43
CA GLY A 45 -9.18 16.32 -17.57
C GLY A 45 -7.83 15.69 -17.19
N HIS A 46 -7.63 15.35 -15.93
CA HIS A 46 -6.44 14.64 -15.46
C HIS A 46 -6.80 13.21 -15.01
N VAL A 47 -6.09 12.23 -15.53
CA VAL A 47 -6.25 10.83 -15.10
C VAL A 47 -5.46 10.62 -13.80
N ILE A 48 -6.18 10.27 -12.72
CA ILE A 48 -5.59 9.95 -11.42
C ILE A 48 -5.53 8.44 -11.27
N GLY A 49 -4.32 7.92 -11.14
CA GLY A 49 -4.07 6.49 -11.04
C GLY A 49 -3.89 5.82 -12.40
N SER A 50 -3.74 4.51 -12.37
CA SER A 50 -3.50 3.69 -13.57
C SER A 50 -4.12 2.30 -13.36
N ASN A 51 -4.86 1.83 -14.35
CA ASN A 51 -5.41 0.48 -14.32
C ASN A 51 -4.31 -0.57 -14.61
N PRO A 52 -3.92 -1.40 -13.64
CA PRO A 52 -2.87 -2.40 -13.83
C PRO A 52 -3.32 -3.61 -14.68
N PHE A 53 -4.61 -3.71 -15.01
CA PHE A 53 -5.19 -4.82 -15.79
C PHE A 53 -5.35 -4.51 -17.27
N ILE A 54 -4.85 -3.36 -17.75
CA ILE A 54 -4.80 -3.04 -19.16
C ILE A 54 -3.89 -4.03 -19.88
N LEU A 55 -4.33 -4.59 -21.00
CA LEU A 55 -3.49 -5.45 -21.80
C LEU A 55 -2.35 -4.66 -22.44
N LEU A 56 -1.19 -5.29 -22.53
CA LEU A 56 0.02 -4.64 -23.06
C LEU A 56 -0.19 -4.13 -24.49
N ARG A 57 -0.96 -4.85 -25.31
CA ARG A 57 -1.33 -4.44 -26.67
C ARG A 57 -2.19 -3.17 -26.74
N ASP A 58 -2.96 -2.92 -25.66
CA ASP A 58 -3.85 -1.74 -25.59
C ASP A 58 -3.11 -0.54 -24.98
N ALA A 59 -2.07 -0.80 -24.19
CA ALA A 59 -1.25 0.23 -23.57
C ALA A 59 -0.06 0.69 -24.42
N LEU A 60 0.48 -0.17 -25.28
CA LEU A 60 1.66 0.09 -26.09
C LEU A 60 1.35 0.05 -27.58
N GLN A 61 1.72 1.11 -28.31
CA GLN A 61 1.64 1.16 -29.78
C GLN A 61 2.87 0.48 -30.43
N ALA A 62 3.22 -0.72 -29.99
CA ALA A 62 4.34 -1.45 -30.55
C ALA A 62 3.94 -2.16 -31.87
N PRO A 63 4.79 -2.15 -32.91
CA PRO A 63 4.48 -2.75 -34.21
C PRO A 63 4.11 -4.24 -34.14
N ILE A 64 4.63 -4.95 -33.14
CA ILE A 64 4.32 -6.37 -32.93
C ILE A 64 2.82 -6.60 -32.66
N PHE A 65 2.15 -5.68 -31.95
CA PHE A 65 0.73 -5.82 -31.59
C PHE A 65 -0.22 -5.50 -32.75
N GLN A 66 0.28 -4.91 -33.86
CA GLN A 66 -0.48 -4.65 -35.08
C GLN A 66 -0.59 -5.91 -35.94
N ARG A 67 0.17 -6.95 -35.67
CA ARG A 67 0.15 -8.22 -36.39
C ARG A 67 -0.93 -9.13 -35.88
N ALA A 68 -1.69 -9.77 -36.74
CA ALA A 68 -2.74 -10.74 -36.38
C ALA A 68 -2.16 -12.00 -35.70
N ASP A 69 -0.90 -12.34 -36.00
CA ASP A 69 -0.18 -13.53 -35.53
C ASP A 69 0.76 -13.25 -34.32
N TYR A 70 0.64 -12.08 -33.66
CA TYR A 70 1.59 -11.65 -32.62
C TYR A 70 1.71 -12.65 -31.46
N LEU A 71 0.64 -13.38 -31.11
CA LEU A 71 0.67 -14.39 -30.04
C LEU A 71 1.58 -15.58 -30.39
N SER A 72 1.73 -15.92 -31.65
CA SER A 72 2.63 -17.01 -32.09
C SER A 72 4.09 -16.58 -32.06
N LEU A 73 4.36 -15.28 -32.07
CA LEU A 73 5.71 -14.71 -32.05
C LEU A 73 6.23 -14.49 -30.61
N ILE A 74 5.32 -14.35 -29.65
CA ILE A 74 5.67 -14.17 -28.23
C ILE A 74 5.69 -15.55 -27.59
N LYS A 75 6.87 -16.19 -27.54
CA LYS A 75 7.04 -17.53 -26.98
C LYS A 75 7.28 -17.51 -25.46
N ASP A 76 8.06 -16.55 -25.01
CA ASP A 76 8.48 -16.42 -23.60
C ASP A 76 8.43 -14.97 -23.15
N GLY A 77 8.27 -14.76 -21.84
CA GLY A 77 8.44 -13.46 -21.17
C GLY A 77 9.91 -13.19 -20.86
N ASN A 78 10.21 -11.98 -20.42
CA ASN A 78 11.56 -11.55 -20.03
C ASN A 78 12.02 -12.12 -18.67
N GLY A 79 11.15 -12.86 -17.98
CA GLY A 79 11.41 -13.35 -16.62
C GLY A 79 11.36 -12.23 -15.56
N LEU A 80 11.66 -12.59 -14.33
CA LEU A 80 11.71 -11.65 -13.22
C LEU A 80 13.03 -10.86 -13.26
N ASN A 81 12.95 -9.53 -13.08
CA ASN A 81 14.13 -8.68 -12.97
C ASN A 81 15.10 -9.24 -11.89
N PRO A 82 16.40 -9.39 -12.19
CA PRO A 82 17.39 -9.91 -11.24
C PRO A 82 17.41 -9.18 -9.89
N LEU A 83 17.16 -7.87 -9.85
CA LEU A 83 17.08 -7.10 -8.61
C LEU A 83 15.91 -7.52 -7.69
N LEU A 84 14.87 -8.12 -8.28
CA LEU A 84 13.71 -8.64 -7.54
C LEU A 84 13.88 -10.09 -7.09
N GLN A 85 14.93 -10.80 -7.56
CA GLN A 85 15.23 -12.17 -7.22
C GLN A 85 16.00 -12.26 -5.89
N ASN A 86 15.39 -11.73 -4.83
CA ASN A 86 16.00 -11.65 -3.51
C ASN A 86 14.96 -12.03 -2.45
N TYR A 87 15.38 -12.70 -1.38
CA TYR A 87 14.50 -13.12 -0.28
C TYR A 87 13.76 -11.95 0.37
N TRP A 88 14.47 -10.84 0.60
CA TRP A 88 13.87 -9.65 1.22
C TRP A 88 12.76 -9.07 0.37
N MET A 89 12.86 -9.15 -0.95
CA MET A 89 11.81 -8.67 -1.86
C MET A 89 10.51 -9.49 -1.74
N VAL A 90 10.57 -10.71 -1.24
CA VAL A 90 9.36 -11.53 -1.00
C VAL A 90 8.62 -11.09 0.25
N ILE A 91 9.34 -10.79 1.35
CA ILE A 91 8.75 -10.52 2.66
C ILE A 91 8.61 -9.02 2.99
N HIS A 92 9.48 -8.17 2.44
CA HIS A 92 9.45 -6.72 2.69
C HIS A 92 8.16 -6.05 2.22
N PRO A 93 7.72 -6.18 0.95
CA PRO A 93 6.54 -5.44 0.48
C PRO A 93 5.25 -5.79 1.25
N PRO A 94 4.91 -7.06 1.51
CA PRO A 94 3.72 -7.38 2.30
C PRO A 94 3.78 -6.79 3.71
N THR A 95 4.95 -6.81 4.36
CA THR A 95 5.14 -6.26 5.71
C THR A 95 5.03 -4.74 5.72
N LEU A 96 5.66 -4.08 4.75
CA LEU A 96 5.59 -2.62 4.60
C LEU A 96 4.15 -2.15 4.36
N PHE A 97 3.43 -2.82 3.46
CA PHE A 97 2.03 -2.47 3.18
C PHE A 97 1.08 -2.80 4.33
N LEU A 98 1.37 -3.81 5.15
CA LEU A 98 0.66 -4.01 6.41
C LEU A 98 0.91 -2.83 7.36
N GLY A 99 2.14 -2.34 7.45
CA GLY A 99 2.50 -1.15 8.21
C GLY A 99 1.69 0.08 7.79
N PHE A 100 1.71 0.41 6.51
CA PHE A 100 0.91 1.52 5.96
C PHE A 100 -0.59 1.36 6.21
N ALA A 101 -1.14 0.17 6.01
CA ALA A 101 -2.55 -0.08 6.27
C ALA A 101 -2.89 0.10 7.77
N SER A 102 -1.97 -0.30 8.65
CA SER A 102 -2.14 -0.19 10.10
C SER A 102 -2.12 1.25 10.59
N MET A 103 -1.38 2.17 9.94
CA MET A 103 -1.36 3.58 10.30
C MET A 103 -2.72 4.27 10.11
N VAL A 104 -3.57 3.75 9.22
CA VAL A 104 -4.93 4.27 9.02
C VAL A 104 -5.80 4.04 10.25
N VAL A 105 -5.52 3.03 11.07
CA VAL A 105 -6.36 2.67 12.23
C VAL A 105 -6.32 3.74 13.33
N PRO A 106 -5.16 4.17 13.87
CA PRO A 106 -5.13 5.24 14.87
C PRO A 106 -5.67 6.56 14.30
N PHE A 107 -5.43 6.87 13.04
CA PHE A 107 -6.04 8.01 12.37
C PHE A 107 -7.57 7.90 12.37
N ALA A 108 -8.12 6.72 12.06
CA ALA A 108 -9.56 6.50 12.06
C ALA A 108 -10.18 6.67 13.46
N PHE A 109 -9.49 6.24 14.52
CA PHE A 109 -9.92 6.50 15.89
C PHE A 109 -9.89 7.99 16.25
N ALA A 110 -8.84 8.72 15.85
CA ALA A 110 -8.73 10.16 16.08
C ALA A 110 -9.88 10.92 15.40
N LEU A 111 -10.12 10.63 14.14
CA LEU A 111 -11.18 11.28 13.36
C LEU A 111 -12.58 10.88 13.90
N ALA A 112 -12.77 9.63 14.31
CA ALA A 112 -13.99 9.20 14.98
C ALA A 112 -14.20 9.92 16.33
N GLY A 113 -13.12 10.21 17.06
CA GLY A 113 -13.15 11.03 18.28
C GLY A 113 -13.66 12.45 18.02
N VAL A 114 -13.17 13.08 16.97
CA VAL A 114 -13.65 14.40 16.52
C VAL A 114 -15.11 14.33 16.08
N TRP A 115 -15.46 13.35 15.25
CA TRP A 115 -16.82 13.15 14.74
C TRP A 115 -17.85 12.96 15.85
N GLN A 116 -17.50 12.14 16.86
CA GLN A 116 -18.36 11.86 18.01
C GLN A 116 -18.24 12.91 19.13
N LYS A 117 -17.41 13.95 18.96
CA LYS A 117 -17.09 14.98 19.99
C LYS A 117 -16.55 14.39 21.29
N LYS A 118 -15.78 13.30 21.20
CA LYS A 118 -15.15 12.58 22.33
C LYS A 118 -13.63 12.73 22.24
N TYR A 119 -13.14 13.93 22.44
CA TYR A 119 -11.78 14.34 22.12
C TYR A 119 -10.68 13.62 22.89
N ASP A 120 -10.97 13.13 24.09
CA ASP A 120 -9.97 12.46 24.96
C ASP A 120 -10.14 10.94 24.99
N GLU A 121 -11.32 10.43 24.65
CA GLU A 121 -11.65 9.01 24.85
C GLU A 121 -11.07 8.09 23.75
N TRP A 122 -10.75 8.63 22.57
CA TRP A 122 -10.27 7.86 21.43
C TRP A 122 -8.82 7.38 21.58
N MET A 123 -7.99 8.09 22.34
CA MET A 123 -6.56 7.79 22.51
C MET A 123 -6.32 6.40 23.10
N LYS A 124 -7.09 6.06 24.15
CA LYS A 124 -6.93 4.77 24.83
C LYS A 124 -7.15 3.56 23.94
N PRO A 125 -8.24 3.45 23.16
CA PRO A 125 -8.42 2.35 22.21
C PRO A 125 -7.52 2.44 20.98
N ALA A 126 -7.04 3.63 20.59
CA ALA A 126 -6.11 3.81 19.47
C ALA A 126 -4.67 3.39 19.78
N LEU A 127 -4.22 3.52 21.03
CA LEU A 127 -2.83 3.30 21.43
C LEU A 127 -2.28 1.91 21.04
N PRO A 128 -2.95 0.78 21.29
CA PRO A 128 -2.44 -0.52 20.87
C PRO A 128 -2.23 -0.62 19.35
N TRP A 129 -3.11 0.00 18.57
CA TRP A 129 -3.02 0.03 17.11
C TRP A 129 -1.88 0.93 16.62
N ALA A 130 -1.67 2.06 17.27
CA ALA A 130 -0.53 2.93 16.97
C ALA A 130 0.80 2.21 17.23
N LEU A 131 0.95 1.54 18.39
CA LEU A 131 2.14 0.76 18.69
C LEU A 131 2.36 -0.39 17.71
N PHE A 132 1.31 -1.11 17.35
CA PHE A 132 1.37 -2.14 16.32
C PHE A 132 1.80 -1.58 14.96
N ALA A 133 1.22 -0.45 14.55
CA ALA A 133 1.52 0.19 13.28
C ALA A 133 2.99 0.65 13.21
N VAL A 134 3.50 1.31 14.25
CA VAL A 134 4.91 1.73 14.34
C VAL A 134 5.84 0.51 14.28
N MET A 135 5.55 -0.55 15.03
CA MET A 135 6.34 -1.77 15.03
C MET A 135 6.40 -2.41 13.63
N ILE A 136 5.27 -2.61 12.99
CA ILE A 136 5.20 -3.29 11.70
C ILE A 136 5.78 -2.43 10.57
N LEU A 137 5.48 -1.13 10.54
CA LEU A 137 6.03 -0.23 9.53
C LEU A 137 7.54 -0.11 9.65
N GLY A 138 8.06 0.06 10.86
CA GLY A 138 9.51 0.09 11.11
C GLY A 138 10.19 -1.22 10.71
N THR A 139 9.58 -2.36 11.02
CA THR A 139 10.08 -3.67 10.56
C THR A 139 10.12 -3.74 9.03
N GLY A 140 9.05 -3.29 8.35
CA GLY A 140 9.00 -3.24 6.89
C GLY A 140 10.10 -2.34 6.29
N ILE A 141 10.33 -1.17 6.88
CA ILE A 141 11.41 -0.25 6.46
C ILE A 141 12.77 -0.92 6.59
N ILE A 142 13.06 -1.57 7.73
CA ILE A 142 14.33 -2.28 7.96
C ILE A 142 14.52 -3.41 6.94
N MET A 143 13.48 -4.20 6.66
CA MET A 143 13.55 -5.26 5.64
C MET A 143 13.85 -4.68 4.25
N GLY A 144 13.28 -3.52 3.90
CA GLY A 144 13.56 -2.82 2.66
C GLY A 144 15.00 -2.34 2.57
N SER A 145 15.57 -1.89 3.70
CA SER A 145 16.98 -1.50 3.79
C SER A 145 17.93 -2.69 3.54
N PHE A 146 17.61 -3.88 4.03
CA PHE A 146 18.38 -5.10 3.73
C PHE A 146 18.28 -5.48 2.25
N TRP A 147 17.09 -5.39 1.66
CA TRP A 147 16.93 -5.60 0.22
C TRP A 147 17.76 -4.59 -0.59
N ALA A 148 17.71 -3.33 -0.22
CA ALA A 148 18.49 -2.27 -0.87
C ALA A 148 19.99 -2.56 -0.80
N TYR A 149 20.50 -2.95 0.36
CA TYR A 149 21.90 -3.28 0.57
C TYR A 149 22.39 -4.46 -0.28
N GLU A 150 21.58 -5.50 -0.40
CA GLU A 150 21.95 -6.73 -1.11
C GLU A 150 21.72 -6.66 -2.63
N ALA A 151 20.70 -5.92 -3.09
CA ALA A 151 20.25 -5.98 -4.47
C ALA A 151 20.43 -4.68 -5.26
N LEU A 152 20.48 -3.51 -4.60
CA LEU A 152 20.60 -2.23 -5.30
C LEU A 152 22.03 -1.76 -5.42
N ASN A 153 22.29 -0.96 -6.45
CA ASN A 153 23.66 -0.62 -6.88
C ASN A 153 24.34 0.51 -6.09
N PHE A 154 23.61 1.20 -5.21
CA PHE A 154 24.18 2.34 -4.48
C PHE A 154 25.01 1.94 -3.25
N GLY A 155 25.04 0.65 -2.89
CA GLY A 155 25.95 0.10 -1.86
C GLY A 155 25.62 0.50 -0.42
N GLY A 156 24.36 0.83 -0.12
CA GLY A 156 23.94 1.25 1.21
C GLY A 156 22.56 0.74 1.59
N PHE A 157 22.20 0.92 2.87
CA PHE A 157 20.90 0.54 3.41
C PHE A 157 19.79 1.58 3.14
N TRP A 158 20.18 2.81 2.76
CA TRP A 158 19.26 3.94 2.61
C TRP A 158 19.79 4.95 1.60
N ALA A 159 18.97 5.36 0.66
CA ALA A 159 19.34 6.28 -0.43
C ALA A 159 18.61 7.63 -0.36
N TRP A 160 17.70 7.83 0.58
CA TRP A 160 16.83 9.01 0.68
C TRP A 160 15.98 9.23 -0.57
N ASP A 161 15.58 8.16 -1.22
CA ASP A 161 14.68 8.24 -2.35
C ASP A 161 13.24 8.66 -1.92
N PRO A 162 12.38 9.07 -2.86
CA PRO A 162 11.01 9.49 -2.54
C PRO A 162 10.17 8.41 -1.83
N VAL A 163 10.39 7.12 -2.13
CA VAL A 163 9.63 6.01 -1.54
C VAL A 163 10.07 5.75 -0.10
N GLU A 164 11.38 5.76 0.14
CA GLU A 164 11.96 5.66 1.48
C GLU A 164 11.47 6.79 2.37
N ASN A 165 11.56 8.04 1.90
CA ASN A 165 11.07 9.19 2.64
C ASN A 165 9.58 9.14 2.90
N ALA A 166 8.77 8.71 1.91
CA ALA A 166 7.33 8.55 2.07
C ALA A 166 6.97 7.48 3.11
N SER A 167 7.80 6.46 3.29
CA SER A 167 7.61 5.43 4.31
C SER A 167 8.02 5.89 5.72
N LEU A 168 9.05 6.73 5.81
CA LEU A 168 9.58 7.24 7.07
C LEU A 168 8.66 8.28 7.72
N ILE A 169 7.99 9.13 6.92
CA ILE A 169 7.13 10.21 7.43
C ILE A 169 6.00 9.70 8.36
N PRO A 170 5.23 8.66 8.01
CA PRO A 170 4.17 8.16 8.89
C PRO A 170 4.70 7.34 10.08
N TRP A 171 5.91 6.83 10.00
CA TRP A 171 6.57 6.08 11.07
C TRP A 171 7.08 6.99 12.18
#